data_d3b5b34ba4e8dcf3bba1ad19dc52ec90
#
_entry.id   d3b5b34ba4e8dcf3bba1ad19dc52ec90
#
_cell.length_a   1.000
_cell.length_b   1.000
_cell.length_c   1.000
_cell.angle_alpha   90.00
_cell.angle_beta   90.00
_cell.angle_gamma   90.00
#
_symmetry.space_group_name_H-M   'P 1'
#
loop_
_entity.id
_entity.type
_entity.pdbx_description
1 polymer ?
#
loop_
_entity_poly.entity_id
_entity_poly.type
_entity_poly.pdbx_seq_one_letter_code
_entity_poly.pdbx_strand_id
1 'polypeptide(L)'
;KQGDWMNETKIKTNLAGLLDYTYNPIQVSLDIPHKDLTFKGYRRKNGDVGVRNEIWIIPTVGCVNGIIGQLAEGLRRETEGKGVDAIVAFPHNYGCSQLGDDHENTKKILRDMVLHPNAGAVLVVGLGCENNQPDVFREFLGEFDEDRVKFMVTQKVGDEYEEGMEILRDLYAKASKDERT
;
A
#
# COMPACT_ATOMS: atom_id res chain seq x y z
N LYS A 1 9.14 -30.71 -24.25
CA LYS A 1 10.12 -29.65 -23.90
C LYS A 1 9.35 -28.40 -23.51
N GLN A 2 9.85 -27.61 -22.57
CA GLN A 2 9.14 -26.43 -22.04
C GLN A 2 8.83 -25.39 -23.12
N GLY A 3 9.67 -25.24 -24.16
CA GLY A 3 9.46 -24.33 -25.27
C GLY A 3 8.32 -24.73 -26.22
N ASP A 4 7.94 -26.00 -26.29
CA ASP A 4 6.87 -26.45 -27.19
C ASP A 4 5.47 -26.14 -26.65
N TRP A 5 5.38 -25.83 -25.37
CA TRP A 5 4.15 -25.47 -24.67
C TRP A 5 3.67 -24.06 -25.00
N MET A 6 4.59 -23.18 -25.25
CA MET A 6 4.38 -21.75 -25.39
C MET A 6 4.35 -21.28 -26.85
N ASN A 7 4.33 -22.20 -27.82
CA ASN A 7 4.27 -21.76 -29.19
C ASN A 7 2.86 -21.21 -29.53
N GLU A 8 2.83 -20.18 -30.32
CA GLU A 8 1.65 -19.41 -30.65
C GLU A 8 0.52 -20.27 -31.26
N THR A 9 0.87 -21.29 -32.04
CA THR A 9 -0.10 -22.20 -32.68
C THR A 9 -0.83 -23.04 -31.64
N LYS A 10 -0.12 -23.59 -30.64
CA LYS A 10 -0.73 -24.38 -29.56
C LYS A 10 -1.64 -23.52 -28.67
N ILE A 11 -1.22 -22.30 -28.38
CA ILE A 11 -2.04 -21.37 -27.62
C ILE A 11 -3.33 -21.05 -28.36
N LYS A 12 -3.24 -20.72 -29.64
CA LYS A 12 -4.42 -20.45 -30.50
C LYS A 12 -5.36 -21.65 -30.55
N THR A 13 -4.84 -22.87 -30.71
CA THR A 13 -5.64 -24.08 -30.76
C THR A 13 -6.37 -24.36 -29.45
N ASN A 14 -5.69 -24.20 -28.33
CA ASN A 14 -6.26 -24.46 -26.99
C ASN A 14 -7.26 -23.38 -26.56
N LEU A 15 -7.17 -22.17 -27.11
CA LEU A 15 -8.01 -21.03 -26.77
C LEU A 15 -9.05 -20.71 -27.86
N ALA A 16 -9.20 -21.56 -28.91
CA ALA A 16 -10.09 -21.29 -30.03
C ALA A 16 -11.51 -20.91 -29.59
N GLY A 17 -12.09 -21.65 -28.64
CA GLY A 17 -13.42 -21.34 -28.11
C GLY A 17 -13.50 -20.06 -27.29
N LEU A 18 -12.35 -19.54 -26.76
CA LEU A 18 -12.32 -18.27 -26.08
C LEU A 18 -12.08 -17.10 -27.04
N LEU A 19 -11.40 -17.35 -28.15
CA LEU A 19 -11.13 -16.33 -29.19
C LEU A 19 -12.40 -15.94 -29.97
N ASP A 20 -13.40 -16.82 -30.02
CA ASP A 20 -14.68 -16.55 -30.67
C ASP A 20 -15.68 -15.83 -29.76
N TYR A 21 -15.29 -15.55 -28.50
CA TYR A 21 -16.15 -14.83 -27.59
C TYR A 21 -16.20 -13.34 -27.92
N THR A 22 -17.38 -12.87 -28.27
CA THR A 22 -17.66 -11.44 -28.43
C THR A 22 -18.36 -10.96 -27.15
N TYR A 23 -17.70 -10.07 -26.42
CA TYR A 23 -18.28 -9.45 -25.25
C TYR A 23 -19.43 -8.53 -25.62
N ASN A 24 -20.66 -8.91 -25.24
CA ASN A 24 -21.85 -8.07 -25.35
C ASN A 24 -22.13 -7.47 -23.96
N PRO A 25 -21.82 -6.19 -23.72
CA PRO A 25 -22.15 -5.56 -22.46
C PRO A 25 -23.67 -5.51 -22.27
N ILE A 26 -24.16 -6.06 -21.18
CA ILE A 26 -25.54 -5.88 -20.76
C ILE A 26 -25.68 -4.42 -20.29
N GLN A 27 -26.49 -3.64 -20.98
CA GLN A 27 -26.85 -2.31 -20.49
C GLN A 27 -27.83 -2.49 -19.32
N VAL A 28 -27.34 -2.30 -18.12
CA VAL A 28 -28.18 -2.25 -16.92
C VAL A 28 -28.54 -0.78 -16.68
N SER A 29 -29.82 -0.46 -16.91
CA SER A 29 -30.38 0.80 -16.42
C SER A 29 -30.60 0.67 -14.91
N LEU A 30 -29.71 1.24 -14.12
CA LEU A 30 -29.92 1.36 -12.69
C LEU A 30 -30.75 2.62 -12.45
N ASP A 31 -32.04 2.42 -12.34
CA ASP A 31 -32.97 3.45 -11.87
C ASP A 31 -32.83 3.56 -10.33
N ILE A 32 -31.67 4.08 -9.91
CA ILE A 32 -31.43 4.41 -8.51
C ILE A 32 -32.07 5.77 -8.28
N PRO A 33 -33.12 5.87 -7.44
CA PRO A 33 -33.66 7.17 -7.10
C PRO A 33 -32.53 8.01 -6.53
N HIS A 34 -32.27 9.16 -7.16
CA HIS A 34 -31.29 10.15 -6.71
C HIS A 34 -31.74 10.70 -5.35
N LYS A 35 -31.43 9.95 -4.29
CA LYS A 35 -31.41 10.50 -2.94
C LYS A 35 -29.99 11.03 -2.74
N ASP A 36 -29.86 12.17 -2.10
CA ASP A 36 -28.59 12.70 -1.63
C ASP A 36 -28.02 11.76 -0.57
N LEU A 37 -27.44 10.66 -1.05
CA LEU A 37 -26.81 9.66 -0.19
C LEU A 37 -25.46 10.23 0.25
N THR A 38 -25.34 10.48 1.54
CA THR A 38 -24.10 10.92 2.16
C THR A 38 -23.57 9.84 3.10
N PHE A 39 -22.27 9.84 3.33
CA PHE A 39 -21.63 9.02 4.34
C PHE A 39 -20.61 9.85 5.11
N LYS A 40 -20.29 9.44 6.32
CA LYS A 40 -19.22 10.05 7.11
C LYS A 40 -17.90 9.36 6.82
N GLY A 41 -16.87 10.16 6.51
CA GLY A 41 -15.54 9.66 6.22
C GLY A 41 -14.44 10.55 6.80
N TYR A 42 -13.21 10.09 6.71
CA TYR A 42 -12.02 10.82 7.14
C TYR A 42 -11.46 11.65 5.98
N ARG A 43 -11.60 12.95 6.05
CA ARG A 43 -11.11 13.86 5.01
C ARG A 43 -9.58 14.01 5.11
N ARG A 44 -8.87 13.76 4.04
CA ARG A 44 -7.42 13.94 3.94
C ARG A 44 -7.06 15.33 3.42
N LYS A 45 -5.81 15.74 3.64
CA LYS A 45 -5.31 17.07 3.26
C LYS A 45 -5.42 17.37 1.76
N ASN A 46 -5.25 16.34 0.92
CA ASN A 46 -5.41 16.41 -0.53
C ASN A 46 -6.87 16.44 -1.02
N GLY A 47 -7.84 16.35 -0.12
CA GLY A 47 -9.28 16.33 -0.41
C GLY A 47 -9.89 14.95 -0.55
N ASP A 48 -9.10 13.89 -0.59
CA ASP A 48 -9.60 12.52 -0.60
C ASP A 48 -10.33 12.17 0.71
N VAL A 49 -11.21 11.16 0.64
CA VAL A 49 -11.98 10.73 1.80
C VAL A 49 -11.82 9.23 2.04
N GLY A 50 -11.27 8.90 3.19
CA GLY A 50 -11.18 7.52 3.65
C GLY A 50 -12.43 7.08 4.40
N VAL A 51 -12.86 5.85 4.22
CA VAL A 51 -13.91 5.22 5.04
C VAL A 51 -13.35 4.57 6.29
N ARG A 52 -12.02 4.45 6.37
CA ARG A 52 -11.26 3.94 7.52
C ARG A 52 -10.14 4.92 7.86
N ASN A 53 -9.62 4.81 9.09
CA ASN A 53 -8.47 5.56 9.58
C ASN A 53 -7.46 4.60 10.19
N GLU A 54 -6.57 4.10 9.35
CA GLU A 54 -5.61 3.05 9.73
C GLU A 54 -4.18 3.59 9.73
N ILE A 55 -3.30 2.95 10.50
CA ILE A 55 -1.85 3.15 10.40
C ILE A 55 -1.28 1.99 9.60
N TRP A 56 -0.61 2.30 8.52
CA TRP A 56 -0.02 1.32 7.63
C TRP A 56 1.50 1.34 7.68
N ILE A 57 2.11 0.15 7.72
CA ILE A 57 3.56 -0.01 7.63
C ILE A 57 3.85 -0.74 6.33
N ILE A 58 4.48 -0.05 5.39
CA ILE A 58 4.67 -0.50 4.02
C ILE A 58 6.17 -0.66 3.76
N PRO A 59 6.64 -1.88 3.46
CA PRO A 59 8.04 -2.10 3.11
C PRO A 59 8.32 -1.73 1.65
N THR A 60 9.50 -1.21 1.35
CA THR A 60 9.98 -1.06 -0.03
C THR A 60 10.57 -2.36 -0.57
N VAL A 61 10.91 -3.30 0.33
CA VAL A 61 11.56 -4.59 0.01
C VAL A 61 11.16 -5.66 1.03
N GLY A 62 11.06 -6.91 0.57
CA GLY A 62 10.70 -8.04 1.42
C GLY A 62 11.67 -8.34 2.58
N CYS A 63 12.92 -7.88 2.50
CA CYS A 63 13.93 -8.12 3.54
C CYS A 63 13.55 -7.51 4.91
N VAL A 64 12.72 -6.47 4.94
CA VAL A 64 12.29 -5.81 6.19
C VAL A 64 10.94 -6.31 6.69
N ASN A 65 10.38 -7.38 6.11
CA ASN A 65 9.08 -7.94 6.54
C ASN A 65 9.05 -8.32 8.02
N GLY A 66 10.17 -8.81 8.56
CA GLY A 66 10.26 -9.19 9.97
C GLY A 66 10.08 -8.00 10.89
N ILE A 67 10.82 -6.92 10.66
CA ILE A 67 10.77 -5.72 11.51
C ILE A 67 9.42 -5.00 11.40
N ILE A 68 8.83 -4.87 10.21
CA ILE A 68 7.53 -4.21 10.07
C ILE A 68 6.41 -4.95 10.82
N GLY A 69 6.49 -6.29 10.86
CA GLY A 69 5.57 -7.10 11.65
C GLY A 69 5.71 -6.85 13.15
N GLN A 70 6.94 -6.76 13.66
CA GLN A 70 7.23 -6.47 15.07
C GLN A 70 6.78 -5.06 15.45
N LEU A 71 7.01 -4.06 14.58
CA LEU A 71 6.57 -2.68 14.77
C LEU A 71 5.04 -2.58 14.85
N ALA A 72 4.33 -3.24 13.93
CA ALA A 72 2.86 -3.25 13.95
C ALA A 72 2.32 -3.87 15.26
N GLU A 73 2.89 -4.97 15.68
CA GLU A 73 2.50 -5.65 16.91
C GLU A 73 2.85 -4.83 18.15
N GLY A 74 4.03 -4.20 18.17
CA GLY A 74 4.45 -3.29 19.25
C GLY A 74 3.45 -2.16 19.44
N LEU A 75 3.10 -1.44 18.37
CA LEU A 75 2.16 -0.33 18.44
C LEU A 75 0.74 -0.79 18.82
N ARG A 76 0.28 -1.95 18.33
CA ARG A 76 -1.03 -2.52 18.74
C ARG A 76 -1.09 -2.77 20.25
N ARG A 77 -0.01 -3.29 20.84
CA ARG A 77 0.07 -3.52 22.29
C ARG A 77 0.07 -2.22 23.08
N GLU A 78 0.86 -1.23 22.67
CA GLU A 78 0.93 0.07 23.34
C GLU A 78 -0.39 0.82 23.31
N THR A 79 -1.12 0.73 22.21
CA THR A 79 -2.39 1.44 22.00
C THR A 79 -3.62 0.64 22.40
N GLU A 80 -3.47 -0.62 22.80
CA GLU A 80 -4.56 -1.56 23.03
C GLU A 80 -5.54 -1.65 21.83
N GLY A 81 -5.05 -1.35 20.62
CA GLY A 81 -5.85 -1.31 19.40
C GLY A 81 -6.90 -0.19 19.36
N LYS A 82 -6.76 0.86 20.18
CA LYS A 82 -7.69 2.00 20.25
C LYS A 82 -7.20 3.18 19.40
N GLY A 83 -8.05 4.15 19.16
CA GLY A 83 -7.71 5.44 18.56
C GLY A 83 -7.63 5.45 17.02
N VAL A 84 -7.46 4.29 16.39
CA VAL A 84 -7.50 4.09 14.94
C VAL A 84 -8.23 2.79 14.60
N ASP A 85 -8.70 2.64 13.36
CA ASP A 85 -9.47 1.45 12.96
C ASP A 85 -8.61 0.18 12.86
N ALA A 86 -7.32 0.31 12.51
CA ALA A 86 -6.35 -0.79 12.51
C ALA A 86 -4.91 -0.27 12.43
N ILE A 87 -3.97 -1.13 12.81
CA ILE A 87 -2.53 -0.96 12.58
C ILE A 87 -2.08 -2.17 11.77
N VAL A 88 -1.63 -1.97 10.54
CA VAL A 88 -1.41 -3.05 9.57
C VAL A 88 -0.02 -2.96 8.96
N ALA A 89 0.73 -4.05 9.00
CA ALA A 89 1.92 -4.24 8.19
C ALA A 89 1.54 -4.99 6.90
N PHE A 90 2.11 -4.60 5.75
CA PHE A 90 1.84 -5.20 4.44
C PHE A 90 3.07 -5.94 3.91
N PRO A 91 3.42 -7.13 4.42
CA PRO A 91 4.59 -7.86 3.97
C PRO A 91 4.44 -8.29 2.51
N HIS A 92 5.54 -8.23 1.75
CA HIS A 92 5.62 -8.74 0.38
C HIS A 92 7.04 -9.25 0.07
N ASN A 93 7.21 -9.97 -1.06
CA ASN A 93 8.48 -10.58 -1.44
C ASN A 93 9.22 -9.85 -2.58
N TYR A 94 8.87 -8.61 -2.84
CA TYR A 94 9.37 -7.80 -3.96
C TYR A 94 10.33 -6.71 -3.50
N GLY A 95 10.79 -5.87 -4.43
CA GLY A 95 11.64 -4.70 -4.16
C GLY A 95 13.13 -4.93 -4.37
N CYS A 96 13.58 -6.19 -4.42
CA CYS A 96 14.96 -6.56 -4.73
C CYS A 96 15.00 -7.47 -5.96
N SER A 97 16.02 -7.30 -6.80
CA SER A 97 16.24 -8.12 -8.01
C SER A 97 15.10 -8.09 -9.05
N GLN A 98 14.22 -7.12 -8.98
CA GLN A 98 13.20 -6.86 -9.99
C GLN A 98 13.76 -5.97 -11.10
N LEU A 99 13.39 -6.25 -12.35
CA LEU A 99 13.80 -5.52 -13.54
C LEU A 99 12.59 -5.11 -14.37
N GLY A 100 12.74 -4.01 -15.11
CA GLY A 100 11.75 -3.56 -16.08
C GLY A 100 10.36 -3.35 -15.48
N ASP A 101 9.35 -3.86 -16.15
CA ASP A 101 7.94 -3.62 -15.81
C ASP A 101 7.54 -4.17 -14.43
N ASP A 102 8.15 -5.26 -13.96
CA ASP A 102 7.88 -5.82 -12.63
C ASP A 102 8.27 -4.85 -11.52
N HIS A 103 9.44 -4.19 -11.68
CA HIS A 103 9.88 -3.16 -10.75
C HIS A 103 8.98 -1.93 -10.79
N GLU A 104 8.64 -1.45 -12.00
CA GLU A 104 7.76 -0.30 -12.18
C GLU A 104 6.35 -0.56 -11.63
N ASN A 105 5.81 -1.76 -11.81
CA ASN A 105 4.51 -2.13 -11.28
C ASN A 105 4.54 -2.22 -9.74
N THR A 106 5.60 -2.77 -9.16
CA THR A 106 5.78 -2.79 -7.71
C THR A 106 5.81 -1.38 -7.14
N LYS A 107 6.57 -0.45 -7.73
CA LYS A 107 6.59 0.95 -7.30
C LYS A 107 5.20 1.60 -7.36
N LYS A 108 4.46 1.39 -8.45
CA LYS A 108 3.11 1.96 -8.61
C LYS A 108 2.15 1.45 -7.53
N ILE A 109 2.16 0.13 -7.29
CA ILE A 109 1.29 -0.48 -6.28
C ILE A 109 1.62 0.06 -4.89
N LEU A 110 2.90 0.11 -4.52
CA LEU A 110 3.31 0.63 -3.23
C LEU A 110 2.99 2.12 -3.07
N ARG A 111 3.16 2.92 -4.13
CA ARG A 111 2.75 4.33 -4.14
C ARG A 111 1.26 4.47 -3.87
N ASP A 112 0.43 3.72 -4.58
CA ASP A 112 -1.01 3.80 -4.46
C ASP A 112 -1.49 3.32 -3.07
N MET A 113 -0.76 2.40 -2.44
CA MET A 113 -0.97 2.03 -1.04
C MET A 113 -0.59 3.17 -0.08
N VAL A 114 0.59 3.79 -0.26
CA VAL A 114 1.05 4.89 0.61
C VAL A 114 0.10 6.08 0.56
N LEU A 115 -0.46 6.37 -0.62
CA LEU A 115 -1.36 7.50 -0.85
C LEU A 115 -2.85 7.14 -0.66
N HIS A 116 -3.15 5.92 -0.25
CA HIS A 116 -4.54 5.45 -0.12
C HIS A 116 -5.28 6.19 1.00
N PRO A 117 -6.49 6.73 0.76
CA PRO A 117 -7.20 7.57 1.73
C PRO A 117 -7.62 6.86 3.03
N ASN A 118 -7.68 5.52 3.06
CA ASN A 118 -7.91 4.78 4.30
C ASN A 118 -6.70 4.78 5.25
N ALA A 119 -5.50 5.05 4.74
CA ALA A 119 -4.32 5.24 5.58
C ALA A 119 -4.38 6.64 6.23
N GLY A 120 -4.64 6.69 7.52
CA GLY A 120 -4.54 7.91 8.31
C GLY A 120 -3.10 8.33 8.56
N ALA A 121 -2.20 7.35 8.60
CA ALA A 121 -0.77 7.56 8.62
C ALA A 121 -0.02 6.35 8.06
N VAL A 122 1.19 6.58 7.50
CA VAL A 122 2.01 5.54 6.88
C VAL A 122 3.46 5.66 7.32
N LEU A 123 4.05 4.54 7.72
CA LEU A 123 5.49 4.37 7.84
C LEU A 123 5.99 3.52 6.67
N VAL A 124 6.80 4.10 5.80
CA VAL A 124 7.50 3.39 4.73
C VAL A 124 8.85 2.93 5.26
N VAL A 125 9.12 1.62 5.17
CA VAL A 125 10.35 1.01 5.70
C VAL A 125 11.17 0.40 4.56
N GLY A 126 12.39 0.87 4.40
CA GLY A 126 13.37 0.30 3.47
C GLY A 126 14.57 -0.33 4.19
N LEU A 127 15.28 -1.19 3.47
CA LEU A 127 16.54 -1.77 3.95
C LEU A 127 17.71 -0.80 3.73
N GLY A 128 17.89 -0.32 2.48
CA GLY A 128 18.95 0.60 2.08
C GLY A 128 19.79 0.14 0.90
N CYS A 129 19.68 -1.14 0.47
CA CYS A 129 20.40 -1.69 -0.67
C CYS A 129 19.50 -2.33 -1.74
N GLU A 130 18.20 -2.17 -1.62
CA GLU A 130 17.20 -2.66 -2.56
C GLU A 130 17.18 -1.90 -3.89
N ASN A 131 16.63 -2.51 -4.94
CA ASN A 131 16.40 -1.81 -6.22
C ASN A 131 15.35 -0.69 -6.06
N ASN A 132 14.35 -0.92 -5.24
CA ASN A 132 13.33 0.07 -4.90
C ASN A 132 13.83 1.01 -3.79
N GLN A 133 14.92 1.72 -4.04
CA GLN A 133 15.58 2.62 -3.08
C GLN A 133 14.59 3.58 -2.43
N PRO A 134 14.57 3.72 -1.08
CA PRO A 134 13.63 4.57 -0.37
C PRO A 134 13.64 6.04 -0.82
N ASP A 135 14.81 6.59 -1.12
CA ASP A 135 14.95 7.98 -1.57
C ASP A 135 14.30 8.17 -2.97
N VAL A 136 14.58 7.24 -3.91
CA VAL A 136 13.97 7.24 -5.26
C VAL A 136 12.47 7.00 -5.17
N PHE A 137 12.04 6.12 -4.28
CA PHE A 137 10.62 5.86 -4.06
C PHE A 137 9.91 7.08 -3.48
N ARG A 138 10.53 7.81 -2.57
CA ARG A 138 10.00 9.07 -2.02
C ARG A 138 9.78 10.12 -3.12
N GLU A 139 10.74 10.28 -4.03
CA GLU A 139 10.58 11.17 -5.19
C GLU A 139 9.44 10.70 -6.10
N PHE A 140 9.31 9.40 -6.30
CA PHE A 140 8.25 8.80 -7.13
C PHE A 140 6.83 8.98 -6.55
N LEU A 141 6.67 9.13 -5.23
CA LEU A 141 5.38 9.45 -4.62
C LEU A 141 4.82 10.80 -5.11
N GLY A 142 5.70 11.76 -5.43
CA GLY A 142 5.30 13.14 -5.72
C GLY A 142 4.87 13.89 -4.46
N GLU A 143 3.79 14.65 -4.54
CA GLU A 143 3.25 15.38 -3.39
C GLU A 143 2.51 14.45 -2.42
N PHE A 144 2.86 14.53 -1.13
CA PHE A 144 2.19 13.80 -0.06
C PHE A 144 2.23 14.59 1.25
N ASP A 145 1.44 14.20 2.22
CA ASP A 145 1.44 14.82 3.55
C ASP A 145 2.60 14.28 4.39
N GLU A 146 3.68 15.07 4.49
CA GLU A 146 4.88 14.70 5.25
C GLU A 146 4.62 14.54 6.76
N ASP A 147 3.54 15.06 7.29
CA ASP A 147 3.14 14.84 8.68
C ASP A 147 2.53 13.45 8.90
N ARG A 148 2.02 12.83 7.86
CA ARG A 148 1.31 11.55 7.90
C ARG A 148 2.06 10.41 7.21
N VAL A 149 3.05 10.71 6.37
CA VAL A 149 3.90 9.72 5.71
C VAL A 149 5.35 9.94 6.14
N LYS A 150 5.92 8.92 6.77
CA LYS A 150 7.31 8.92 7.23
C LYS A 150 8.09 7.78 6.59
N PHE A 151 9.41 7.94 6.55
CA PHE A 151 10.33 6.97 5.98
C PHE A 151 11.36 6.57 7.02
N MET A 152 11.70 5.28 7.05
CA MET A 152 12.82 4.74 7.81
C MET A 152 13.65 3.80 6.92
N VAL A 153 14.96 3.90 7.00
CA VAL A 153 15.90 3.00 6.32
C VAL A 153 16.68 2.25 7.38
N THR A 154 16.47 0.94 7.49
CA THR A 154 16.99 0.14 8.61
C THR A 154 18.52 0.15 8.69
N GLN A 155 19.22 0.17 7.56
CA GLN A 155 20.69 0.26 7.54
C GLN A 155 21.25 1.65 7.92
N LYS A 156 20.40 2.68 8.05
CA LYS A 156 20.81 4.03 8.41
C LYS A 156 20.54 4.38 9.88
N VAL A 157 19.89 3.50 10.64
CA VAL A 157 19.52 3.70 12.04
C VAL A 157 20.29 2.74 12.97
N GLY A 158 20.43 3.10 14.22
CA GLY A 158 21.17 2.28 15.20
C GLY A 158 20.35 1.12 15.74
N ASP A 159 19.10 1.37 16.09
CA ASP A 159 18.12 0.37 16.49
C ASP A 159 16.84 0.58 15.69
N GLU A 160 16.57 -0.36 14.79
CA GLU A 160 15.45 -0.27 13.85
C GLU A 160 14.08 -0.41 14.53
N TYR A 161 14.02 -1.10 15.66
CA TYR A 161 12.77 -1.24 16.41
C TYR A 161 12.46 0.04 17.19
N GLU A 162 13.41 0.55 17.96
CA GLU A 162 13.20 1.77 18.77
C GLU A 162 12.91 2.99 17.89
N GLU A 163 13.69 3.20 16.82
CA GLU A 163 13.48 4.29 15.86
C GLU A 163 12.11 4.17 15.17
N GLY A 164 11.78 2.96 14.70
CA GLY A 164 10.49 2.70 14.07
C GLY A 164 9.31 2.93 15.02
N MET A 165 9.43 2.54 16.28
CA MET A 165 8.41 2.77 17.29
C MET A 165 8.27 4.25 17.65
N GLU A 166 9.35 5.02 17.71
CA GLU A 166 9.29 6.46 17.92
C GLU A 166 8.50 7.16 16.80
N ILE A 167 8.82 6.85 15.54
CA ILE A 167 8.09 7.39 14.39
C ILE A 167 6.61 6.98 14.44
N LEU A 168 6.32 5.72 14.76
CA LEU A 168 4.95 5.22 14.80
C LEU A 168 4.12 5.85 15.92
N ARG A 169 4.71 6.15 17.09
CA ARG A 169 4.04 6.86 18.19
C ARG A 169 3.64 8.28 17.75
N ASP A 170 4.53 9.01 17.02
CA ASP A 170 4.21 10.34 16.47
C ASP A 170 3.06 10.25 15.44
N LEU A 171 3.14 9.29 14.52
CA LEU A 171 2.10 9.04 13.52
C LEU A 171 0.75 8.69 14.18
N TYR A 172 0.78 7.83 15.20
CA TYR A 172 -0.42 7.48 15.97
C TYR A 172 -1.00 8.67 16.73
N ALA A 173 -0.17 9.48 17.37
CA ALA A 173 -0.62 10.67 18.09
C ALA A 173 -1.34 11.69 17.20
N LYS A 174 -1.04 11.68 15.90
CA LYS A 174 -1.71 12.49 14.89
C LYS A 174 -2.97 11.81 14.36
N ALA A 175 -2.86 10.55 13.92
CA ALA A 175 -3.96 9.82 13.30
C ALA A 175 -5.12 9.55 14.28
N SER A 176 -4.83 9.29 15.54
CA SER A 176 -5.85 9.04 16.57
C SER A 176 -6.78 10.21 16.89
N LYS A 177 -6.44 11.41 16.39
CA LYS A 177 -7.26 12.64 16.53
C LYS A 177 -8.18 12.89 15.34
N ASP A 178 -8.08 12.08 14.29
CA ASP A 178 -8.93 12.26 13.13
C ASP A 178 -10.38 11.86 13.45
N GLU A 179 -11.31 12.66 12.98
CA GLU A 179 -12.74 12.44 13.18
C GLU A 179 -13.45 12.25 11.84
N ARG A 180 -14.50 11.44 11.84
CA ARG A 180 -15.39 11.28 10.70
C ARG A 180 -16.31 12.50 10.58
N THR A 181 -16.31 13.12 9.42
CA THR A 181 -17.13 14.30 9.11
C THR A 181 -18.15 14.00 8.02
#